data_ee309115dc3e57b5c5269f0ae857e5ce
#
_entry.id   ee309115dc3e57b5c5269f0ae857e5ce
#
_cell.length_a   1.000
_cell.length_b   1.000
_cell.length_c   1.000
_cell.angle_alpha   90.00
_cell.angle_beta   90.00
_cell.angle_gamma   90.00
#
_symmetry.space_group_name_H-M   'P 1'
#
loop_
_entity.id
_entity.type
_entity.pdbx_description
1 polymer ?
#
loop_
_entity_poly.entity_id
_entity_poly.type
_entity_poly.pdbx_seq_one_letter_code
_entity_poly.pdbx_strand_id
1 'polypeptide(L)'
;MVDFCTENGIDSTGVRGTALFEHIYESKLDEKVIDKFIAQKYSVERAERKANETKLVSELYKMKVLDWGGIYQNNLEKSIVENYIYKIKDFDLLNKKIENEIHASMRGYVQSSWFNHWTSILIEDIFKDNKKVIPTVGLIKKVDFFISNVPFDL
;
A
#
# COMPACT_ATOMS: atom_id res chain seq x y z
N MET A 1 -6.62 -15.92 -5.42
CA MET A 1 -7.61 -15.88 -6.52
C MET A 1 -7.58 -17.15 -7.35
N VAL A 2 -6.43 -17.62 -7.87
CA VAL A 2 -6.34 -18.89 -8.64
C VAL A 2 -6.87 -20.07 -7.83
N ASP A 3 -6.44 -20.21 -6.57
CA ASP A 3 -6.91 -21.28 -5.68
C ASP A 3 -8.43 -21.25 -5.51
N PHE A 4 -9.01 -20.05 -5.35
CA PHE A 4 -10.46 -19.86 -5.27
C PHE A 4 -11.17 -20.32 -6.54
N CYS A 5 -10.64 -20.01 -7.72
CA CYS A 5 -11.19 -20.49 -8.98
C CYS A 5 -11.17 -22.02 -9.06
N THR A 6 -10.03 -22.62 -8.70
CA THR A 6 -9.87 -24.08 -8.70
C THR A 6 -10.86 -24.78 -7.74
N GLU A 7 -11.00 -24.26 -6.52
CA GLU A 7 -11.93 -24.79 -5.50
C GLU A 7 -13.40 -24.70 -5.91
N ASN A 8 -13.74 -23.74 -6.77
CA ASN A 8 -15.12 -23.52 -7.24
C ASN A 8 -15.35 -23.97 -8.69
N GLY A 9 -14.43 -24.72 -9.28
CA GLY A 9 -14.57 -25.28 -10.63
C GLY A 9 -14.53 -24.24 -11.76
N ILE A 10 -13.93 -23.08 -11.50
CA ILE A 10 -13.76 -22.00 -12.48
C ILE A 10 -12.43 -22.23 -13.20
N ASP A 11 -12.45 -22.40 -14.51
CA ASP A 11 -11.23 -22.49 -15.31
C ASP A 11 -10.52 -21.13 -15.34
N SER A 12 -9.34 -21.08 -14.72
CA SER A 12 -8.48 -19.88 -14.68
C SER A 12 -7.19 -20.07 -15.49
N THR A 13 -7.13 -21.07 -16.36
CA THR A 13 -5.95 -21.41 -17.15
C THR A 13 -5.58 -20.25 -18.07
N GLY A 14 -4.37 -19.70 -17.86
CA GLY A 14 -3.87 -18.57 -18.65
C GLY A 14 -4.45 -17.21 -18.29
N VAL A 15 -5.40 -17.13 -17.36
CA VAL A 15 -6.06 -15.89 -16.92
C VAL A 15 -5.29 -15.26 -15.75
N ARG A 16 -4.99 -13.97 -15.81
CA ARG A 16 -4.22 -13.23 -14.79
C ARG A 16 -4.79 -11.85 -14.53
N GLY A 17 -4.45 -11.31 -13.34
CA GLY A 17 -4.78 -9.93 -12.97
C GLY A 17 -6.29 -9.67 -12.93
N THR A 18 -6.72 -8.56 -13.52
CA THR A 18 -8.12 -8.12 -13.52
C THR A 18 -9.06 -9.08 -14.25
N ALA A 19 -8.58 -9.79 -15.27
CA ALA A 19 -9.38 -10.78 -16.00
C ALA A 19 -9.86 -11.95 -15.11
N LEU A 20 -9.14 -12.28 -14.03
CA LEU A 20 -9.61 -13.27 -13.05
C LEU A 20 -10.89 -12.82 -12.32
N PHE A 21 -11.01 -11.53 -12.04
CA PHE A 21 -12.23 -10.98 -11.41
C PHE A 21 -13.42 -11.05 -12.38
N GLU A 22 -13.21 -10.72 -13.65
CA GLU A 22 -14.22 -10.84 -14.70
C GLU A 22 -14.69 -12.29 -14.84
N HIS A 23 -13.76 -13.24 -14.85
CA HIS A 23 -14.04 -14.68 -14.92
C HIS A 23 -14.88 -15.18 -13.73
N ILE A 24 -14.55 -14.72 -12.51
CA ILE A 24 -15.32 -15.04 -11.31
C ILE A 24 -16.71 -14.43 -11.38
N TYR A 25 -16.83 -13.19 -11.84
CA TYR A 25 -18.12 -12.52 -11.99
C TYR A 25 -19.01 -13.22 -13.02
N GLU A 26 -18.45 -13.61 -14.17
CA GLU A 26 -19.15 -14.32 -15.23
C GLU A 26 -19.58 -15.75 -14.82
N SER A 27 -18.87 -16.37 -13.88
CA SER A 27 -19.21 -17.71 -13.37
C SER A 27 -20.53 -17.75 -12.60
N LYS A 28 -21.08 -16.57 -12.22
CA LYS A 28 -22.35 -16.43 -11.47
C LYS A 28 -22.37 -17.25 -10.17
N LEU A 29 -21.24 -17.34 -9.49
CA LEU A 29 -21.19 -17.92 -8.15
C LEU A 29 -22.14 -17.19 -7.20
N ASP A 30 -22.66 -17.94 -6.21
CA ASP A 30 -23.42 -17.36 -5.13
C ASP A 30 -22.55 -16.30 -4.39
N GLU A 31 -23.09 -15.12 -4.23
CA GLU A 31 -22.46 -13.99 -3.52
C GLU A 31 -21.92 -14.40 -2.14
N LYS A 32 -22.64 -15.28 -1.44
CA LYS A 32 -22.23 -15.82 -0.14
C LYS A 32 -20.93 -16.62 -0.19
N VAL A 33 -20.62 -17.27 -1.31
CA VAL A 33 -19.36 -18.01 -1.51
C VAL A 33 -18.21 -17.02 -1.66
N ILE A 34 -18.44 -15.95 -2.40
CA ILE A 34 -17.48 -14.86 -2.60
C ILE A 34 -17.23 -14.14 -1.28
N ASP A 35 -18.28 -13.76 -0.56
CA ASP A 35 -18.19 -13.08 0.75
C ASP A 35 -17.41 -13.92 1.76
N LYS A 36 -17.68 -15.22 1.82
CA LYS A 36 -16.97 -16.14 2.70
C LYS A 36 -15.47 -16.19 2.38
N PHE A 37 -15.13 -16.25 1.11
CA PHE A 37 -13.74 -16.25 0.67
C PHE A 37 -13.03 -14.95 1.01
N ILE A 38 -13.66 -13.80 0.75
CA ILE A 38 -13.12 -12.48 1.10
C ILE A 38 -12.87 -12.38 2.61
N ALA A 39 -13.87 -12.74 3.42
CA ALA A 39 -13.78 -12.72 4.87
C ALA A 39 -12.66 -13.64 5.39
N GLN A 40 -12.52 -14.82 4.82
CA GLN A 40 -11.48 -15.77 5.20
C GLN A 40 -10.08 -15.24 4.85
N LYS A 41 -9.88 -14.72 3.65
CA LYS A 41 -8.60 -14.13 3.23
C LYS A 41 -8.22 -12.94 4.11
N TYR A 42 -9.15 -12.01 4.30
CA TYR A 42 -8.91 -10.87 5.18
C TYR A 42 -8.57 -11.32 6.62
N SER A 43 -9.30 -12.29 7.16
CA SER A 43 -9.05 -12.80 8.52
C SER A 43 -7.63 -13.35 8.69
N VAL A 44 -7.11 -14.07 7.71
CA VAL A 44 -5.73 -14.61 7.75
C VAL A 44 -4.72 -13.47 7.72
N GLU A 45 -4.83 -12.55 6.78
CA GLU A 45 -3.92 -11.41 6.65
C GLU A 45 -4.00 -10.48 7.88
N ARG A 46 -5.21 -10.25 8.38
CA ARG A 46 -5.44 -9.41 9.57
C ARG A 46 -4.85 -10.02 10.83
N ALA A 47 -4.95 -11.33 11.01
CA ALA A 47 -4.39 -12.01 12.17
C ALA A 47 -2.87 -11.83 12.28
N GLU A 48 -2.15 -11.91 11.17
CA GLU A 48 -0.71 -11.68 11.11
C GLU A 48 -0.37 -10.22 11.46
N ARG A 49 -1.08 -9.26 10.86
CA ARG A 49 -0.88 -7.84 11.16
C ARG A 49 -1.21 -7.51 12.61
N LYS A 50 -2.32 -8.05 13.13
CA LYS A 50 -2.76 -7.82 14.51
C LYS A 50 -1.77 -8.33 15.55
N ALA A 51 -1.12 -9.44 15.30
CA ALA A 51 -0.08 -9.98 16.18
C ALA A 51 1.09 -9.01 16.38
N ASN A 52 1.37 -8.17 15.39
CA ASN A 52 2.47 -7.20 15.40
C ASN A 52 2.02 -5.75 15.59
N GLU A 53 0.72 -5.47 15.66
CA GLU A 53 0.13 -4.13 15.64
C GLU A 53 0.66 -3.24 16.78
N THR A 54 0.65 -3.73 18.02
CA THR A 54 1.15 -2.96 19.17
C THR A 54 2.62 -2.58 19.02
N LYS A 55 3.43 -3.48 18.50
CA LYS A 55 4.86 -3.22 18.24
C LYS A 55 5.00 -2.18 17.13
N LEU A 56 4.27 -2.33 16.03
CA LEU A 56 4.29 -1.40 14.91
C LEU A 56 3.87 0.01 15.36
N VAL A 57 2.77 0.14 16.10
CA VAL A 57 2.32 1.42 16.65
C VAL A 57 3.40 2.06 17.52
N SER A 58 4.07 1.28 18.39
CA SER A 58 5.19 1.78 19.20
C SER A 58 6.35 2.29 18.34
N GLU A 59 6.68 1.60 17.25
CA GLU A 59 7.72 2.06 16.31
C GLU A 59 7.31 3.35 15.58
N LEU A 60 6.06 3.47 15.15
CA LEU A 60 5.55 4.67 14.49
C LEU A 60 5.61 5.90 15.42
N TYR A 61 5.37 5.72 16.73
CA TYR A 61 5.51 6.80 17.71
C TYR A 61 6.93 7.33 17.87
N LYS A 62 7.97 6.62 17.43
CA LYS A 62 9.35 7.14 17.42
C LYS A 62 9.54 8.28 16.44
N MET A 63 8.65 8.40 15.47
CA MET A 63 8.65 9.47 14.45
C MET A 63 7.98 10.77 14.95
N LYS A 64 7.99 11.05 16.26
CA LYS A 64 7.33 12.23 16.87
C LYS A 64 7.81 13.59 16.35
N VAL A 65 8.98 13.63 15.74
CA VAL A 65 9.57 14.84 15.15
C VAL A 65 9.96 14.51 13.72
N LEU A 66 8.98 14.45 12.85
CA LEU A 66 9.22 14.49 11.42
C LEU A 66 9.32 15.97 11.06
N ASP A 67 10.50 16.37 10.62
CA ASP A 67 10.60 17.55 9.81
C ASP A 67 9.96 17.22 8.46
N TRP A 68 8.68 17.56 8.35
CA TRP A 68 7.87 17.34 7.16
C TRP A 68 8.35 18.23 6.00
N GLY A 69 9.63 18.26 5.76
CA GLY A 69 10.23 18.83 4.55
C GLY A 69 9.73 18.11 3.30
N GLY A 70 8.41 17.87 3.26
CA GLY A 70 7.66 17.05 2.34
C GLY A 70 7.60 17.49 0.90
N ILE A 71 8.53 18.35 0.50
CA ILE A 71 8.64 18.88 -0.85
C ILE A 71 9.05 17.80 -1.86
N TYR A 72 9.56 16.66 -1.42
CA TYR A 72 10.25 15.71 -2.31
C TYR A 72 9.60 14.32 -2.47
N GLN A 73 8.49 14.05 -1.80
CA GLN A 73 7.92 12.70 -1.78
C GLN A 73 7.69 12.11 -3.19
N ASN A 74 7.14 12.88 -4.11
CA ASN A 74 6.84 12.40 -5.46
C ASN A 74 7.80 12.91 -6.55
N ASN A 75 8.75 13.79 -6.21
CA ASN A 75 9.62 14.47 -7.17
C ASN A 75 11.10 14.48 -6.74
N LEU A 76 11.51 13.59 -5.82
CA LEU A 76 12.88 13.59 -5.31
C LEU A 76 13.90 13.37 -6.43
N GLU A 77 13.68 12.38 -7.30
CA GLU A 77 14.55 12.10 -8.44
C GLU A 77 14.65 13.31 -9.37
N LYS A 78 13.50 13.86 -9.77
CA LYS A 78 13.46 15.05 -10.62
C LYS A 78 14.19 16.23 -9.99
N SER A 79 13.98 16.47 -8.70
CA SER A 79 14.67 17.53 -7.96
C SER A 79 16.19 17.33 -7.92
N ILE A 80 16.66 16.11 -7.70
CA ILE A 80 18.10 15.80 -7.72
C ILE A 80 18.66 16.06 -9.11
N VAL A 81 18.03 15.58 -10.16
CA VAL A 81 18.48 15.77 -11.54
C VAL A 81 18.55 17.26 -11.91
N GLU A 82 17.46 18.01 -11.67
CA GLU A 82 17.35 19.41 -12.07
C GLU A 82 18.23 20.36 -11.25
N ASN A 83 18.41 20.12 -9.95
CA ASN A 83 19.10 21.04 -9.07
C ASN A 83 20.56 20.70 -8.81
N TYR A 84 20.96 19.45 -8.97
CA TYR A 84 22.34 19.02 -8.69
C TYR A 84 23.02 18.51 -9.96
N ILE A 85 22.47 17.54 -10.65
CA ILE A 85 23.17 16.91 -11.79
C ILE A 85 23.34 17.88 -12.96
N TYR A 86 22.32 18.63 -13.32
CA TYR A 86 22.40 19.54 -14.47
C TYR A 86 23.07 20.88 -14.16
N LYS A 87 23.09 21.30 -12.89
CA LYS A 87 23.59 22.63 -12.52
C LYS A 87 25.03 22.62 -12.00
N ILE A 88 25.45 21.56 -11.32
CA ILE A 88 26.75 21.51 -10.66
C ILE A 88 27.76 20.79 -11.56
N LYS A 89 28.81 21.51 -11.96
CA LYS A 89 29.89 20.99 -12.80
C LYS A 89 31.16 20.70 -11.99
N ASP A 90 31.24 21.21 -10.76
CA ASP A 90 32.36 21.03 -9.85
C ASP A 90 32.09 19.80 -8.97
N PHE A 91 33.02 18.84 -8.97
CA PHE A 91 32.86 17.57 -8.26
C PHE A 91 32.91 17.72 -6.74
N ASP A 92 33.79 18.58 -6.23
CA ASP A 92 33.91 18.80 -4.78
C ASP A 92 32.69 19.53 -4.22
N LEU A 93 32.16 20.50 -4.98
CA LEU A 93 30.91 21.15 -4.66
C LEU A 93 29.74 20.15 -4.68
N LEU A 94 29.71 19.26 -5.67
CA LEU A 94 28.69 18.22 -5.75
C LEU A 94 28.74 17.30 -4.52
N ASN A 95 29.93 16.81 -4.13
CA ASN A 95 30.08 15.98 -2.94
C ASN A 95 29.61 16.68 -1.67
N LYS A 96 29.98 17.95 -1.49
CA LYS A 96 29.53 18.74 -0.36
C LYS A 96 28.01 18.89 -0.31
N LYS A 97 27.37 19.04 -1.47
CA LYS A 97 25.90 19.11 -1.58
C LYS A 97 25.23 17.77 -1.29
N ILE A 98 25.84 16.66 -1.75
CA ILE A 98 25.35 15.30 -1.43
C ILE A 98 25.31 15.10 0.09
N GLU A 99 26.43 15.38 0.77
CA GLU A 99 26.53 15.19 2.22
C GLU A 99 25.56 16.07 3.03
N ASN A 100 25.46 17.34 2.67
CA ASN A 100 24.71 18.32 3.49
C ASN A 100 23.23 18.41 3.15
N GLU A 101 22.82 18.07 1.92
CA GLU A 101 21.47 18.31 1.44
C GLU A 101 20.75 17.04 0.97
N ILE A 102 21.40 16.25 0.09
CA ILE A 102 20.76 15.08 -0.53
C ILE A 102 20.55 13.96 0.51
N HIS A 103 21.54 13.67 1.35
CA HIS A 103 21.42 12.66 2.40
C HIS A 103 20.27 12.98 3.36
N ALA A 104 20.13 14.23 3.78
CA ALA A 104 19.04 14.65 4.65
C ALA A 104 17.66 14.49 3.95
N SER A 105 17.58 14.89 2.70
CA SER A 105 16.35 14.78 1.88
C SER A 105 15.98 13.31 1.64
N MET A 106 16.96 12.45 1.35
CA MET A 106 16.74 11.02 1.16
C MET A 106 16.25 10.36 2.47
N ARG A 107 16.88 10.70 3.60
CA ARG A 107 16.43 10.20 4.91
C ARG A 107 14.98 10.60 5.17
N GLY A 108 14.63 11.88 4.98
CA GLY A 108 13.28 12.38 5.17
C GLY A 108 12.26 11.67 4.28
N TYR A 109 12.60 11.48 3.00
CA TYR A 109 11.77 10.74 2.05
C TYR A 109 11.50 9.30 2.51
N VAL A 110 12.53 8.55 2.88
CA VAL A 110 12.39 7.16 3.32
C VAL A 110 11.57 7.06 4.60
N GLN A 111 11.85 7.92 5.59
CA GLN A 111 11.14 7.92 6.86
C GLN A 111 9.66 8.28 6.69
N SER A 112 9.35 9.32 5.93
CA SER A 112 7.96 9.74 5.69
C SER A 112 7.18 8.71 4.86
N SER A 113 7.81 8.13 3.84
CA SER A 113 7.18 7.08 3.04
C SER A 113 6.89 5.82 3.87
N TRP A 114 7.82 5.43 4.73
CA TRP A 114 7.64 4.33 5.66
C TRP A 114 6.50 4.59 6.66
N PHE A 115 6.48 5.77 7.24
CA PHE A 115 5.42 6.18 8.18
C PHE A 115 4.04 6.17 7.51
N ASN A 116 3.92 6.80 6.34
CA ASN A 116 2.67 6.87 5.60
C ASN A 116 2.17 5.47 5.22
N HIS A 117 3.07 4.62 4.71
CA HIS A 117 2.71 3.25 4.33
C HIS A 117 2.09 2.47 5.49
N TRP A 118 2.76 2.43 6.62
CA TRP A 118 2.26 1.65 7.76
C TRP A 118 1.06 2.29 8.45
N THR A 119 0.99 3.61 8.48
CA THR A 119 -0.16 4.33 9.03
C THR A 119 -1.41 4.10 8.19
N SER A 120 -1.30 4.13 6.86
CA SER A 120 -2.42 3.82 5.96
C SER A 120 -2.95 2.42 6.20
N ILE A 121 -2.09 1.41 6.30
CA ILE A 121 -2.49 0.03 6.61
C ILE A 121 -3.24 -0.07 7.94
N LEU A 122 -2.76 0.61 9.00
CA LEU A 122 -3.44 0.61 10.30
C LEU A 122 -4.81 1.29 10.23
N ILE A 123 -4.91 2.38 9.50
CA ILE A 123 -6.19 3.09 9.29
C ILE A 123 -7.16 2.20 8.49
N GLU A 124 -6.69 1.59 7.42
CA GLU A 124 -7.49 0.65 6.64
C GLU A 124 -8.01 -0.50 7.50
N ASP A 125 -7.17 -1.10 8.34
CA ASP A 125 -7.57 -2.20 9.22
C ASP A 125 -8.67 -1.77 10.21
N ILE A 126 -8.64 -0.53 10.71
CA ILE A 126 -9.71 0.01 11.57
C ILE A 126 -11.06 0.00 10.84
N PHE A 127 -11.08 0.38 9.55
CA PHE A 127 -12.30 0.33 8.75
C PHE A 127 -12.70 -1.10 8.40
N LYS A 128 -11.75 -1.91 7.94
CA LYS A 128 -11.97 -3.29 7.47
C LYS A 128 -12.37 -4.25 8.60
N ASP A 129 -12.03 -3.96 9.86
CA ASP A 129 -12.50 -4.71 11.03
C ASP A 129 -14.01 -4.53 11.29
N ASN A 130 -14.67 -3.55 10.65
CA ASN A 130 -16.09 -3.36 10.75
C ASN A 130 -16.85 -4.32 9.80
N LYS A 131 -17.81 -5.08 10.34
CA LYS A 131 -18.61 -6.07 9.59
C LYS A 131 -19.42 -5.53 8.40
N LYS A 132 -19.61 -4.22 8.31
CA LYS A 132 -20.32 -3.55 7.20
C LYS A 132 -19.35 -3.10 6.09
N VAL A 133 -18.08 -3.30 6.29
CA VAL A 133 -17.04 -2.94 5.33
C VAL A 133 -16.58 -4.21 4.62
N ILE A 134 -16.56 -4.19 3.32
CA ILE A 134 -16.05 -5.29 2.49
C ILE A 134 -14.60 -4.96 2.13
N PRO A 135 -13.62 -5.68 2.68
CA PRO A 135 -12.21 -5.46 2.33
C PRO A 135 -11.94 -5.91 0.89
N THR A 136 -11.03 -5.25 0.20
CA THR A 136 -10.52 -5.76 -1.08
C THR A 136 -9.59 -6.95 -0.84
N VAL A 137 -9.62 -7.90 -1.77
CA VAL A 137 -8.73 -9.05 -1.80
C VAL A 137 -7.79 -8.90 -2.98
N GLY A 138 -6.50 -8.80 -2.70
CA GLY A 138 -5.49 -8.52 -3.71
C GLY A 138 -5.37 -7.01 -4.01
N LEU A 139 -4.53 -6.68 -4.97
CA LEU A 139 -4.25 -5.29 -5.34
C LEU A 139 -5.26 -4.80 -6.38
N ILE A 140 -6.33 -4.18 -5.95
CA ILE A 140 -7.23 -3.41 -6.82
C ILE A 140 -6.75 -1.96 -6.79
N LYS A 141 -6.28 -1.46 -7.91
CA LYS A 141 -5.75 -0.11 -8.01
C LYS A 141 -6.81 0.92 -7.60
N LYS A 142 -6.49 1.77 -6.63
CA LYS A 142 -7.35 2.85 -6.10
C LYS A 142 -8.62 2.38 -5.40
N VAL A 143 -8.63 1.19 -4.82
CA VAL A 143 -9.74 0.75 -3.96
C VAL A 143 -9.17 -0.10 -2.83
N ASP A 144 -9.34 0.34 -1.60
CA ASP A 144 -8.89 -0.38 -0.41
C ASP A 144 -10.03 -1.18 0.22
N PHE A 145 -11.23 -0.65 0.18
CA PHE A 145 -12.42 -1.33 0.69
C PHE A 145 -13.71 -0.72 0.14
N PHE A 146 -14.85 -1.38 0.42
CA PHE A 146 -16.19 -0.89 0.06
C PHE A 146 -17.04 -0.70 1.31
N ILE A 147 -17.83 0.38 1.33
CA ILE A 147 -18.90 0.63 2.32
C ILE A 147 -20.19 0.80 1.54
N SER A 148 -21.20 -0.06 1.79
CA SER A 148 -22.48 -0.03 1.07
C SER A 148 -22.32 0.01 -0.45
N ASN A 149 -21.39 -0.81 -0.99
CA ASN A 149 -21.03 -0.90 -2.40
C ASN A 149 -20.33 0.36 -2.99
N VAL A 150 -19.97 1.33 -2.16
CA VAL A 150 -19.17 2.49 -2.58
C VAL A 150 -17.69 2.19 -2.34
N PRO A 151 -16.80 2.31 -3.36
CA PRO A 151 -15.38 2.10 -3.20
C PRO A 151 -14.70 3.28 -2.49
N PHE A 152 -13.70 2.96 -1.67
CA PHE A 152 -12.86 3.93 -0.96
C PHE A 152 -11.38 3.64 -1.19
N ASP A 153 -10.60 4.71 -1.32
CA ASP A 153 -9.13 4.76 -1.44
C ASP A 153 -8.61 5.72 -0.33
N LEU A 154 -7.62 5.31 0.45
CA LEU A 154 -7.08 6.05 1.60
C LEU A 154 -5.68 6.60 1.36
#